data_72c7afd78dd5095786ae08628ae132fa
#
_entry.id   72c7afd78dd5095786ae08628ae132fa
#
_cell.length_a   1.000
_cell.length_b   1.000
_cell.length_c   1.000
_cell.angle_alpha   90.00
_cell.angle_beta   90.00
_cell.angle_gamma   90.00
#
_symmetry.space_group_name_H-M   'P 1'
#
loop_
_entity.id
_entity.type
_entity.pdbx_description
1 polymer ?
#
loop_
_entity_poly.entity_id
_entity_poly.type
_entity_poly.pdbx_seq_one_letter_code
_entity_poly.pdbx_strand_id
1 'polypeptide(L)'
;MSSVPEITPAELYRRIEAGEPVAIVDVRQPHEYEKWRIEGQTVETVNVPDRKLSRTDPADVIEGLPTENVVTVCGTGKISRSSARHLRRGDVDAENLAGGMEAWADLSVHTELDTDADATVLQFRRPSSGCLSYLVISEDEAAVVDPLLAFAEEYVDAARERGAALTHAVDTHVHADHVSGVRALAERTGATAVVPDAATDRGIEYDQPYETIADGETLTVGDSTIEAIHTPGHTPG
;
A
#
# COMPACT_ATOMS: atom_id res chain seq x y z
N MET A 1 8.28 10.67 33.29
CA MET A 1 8.34 9.44 32.46
C MET A 1 8.50 9.92 31.03
N SER A 2 9.63 9.62 30.37
CA SER A 2 9.83 9.97 28.97
C SER A 2 8.76 9.31 28.09
N SER A 3 8.22 10.03 27.13
CA SER A 3 7.31 9.47 26.11
C SER A 3 8.04 8.35 25.36
N VAL A 4 7.32 7.30 24.98
CA VAL A 4 7.84 6.27 24.07
C VAL A 4 7.93 6.91 22.68
N PRO A 5 9.09 6.86 22.00
CA PRO A 5 9.19 7.30 20.61
C PRO A 5 8.24 6.52 19.72
N GLU A 6 7.74 7.19 18.70
CA GLU A 6 6.89 6.57 17.67
C GLU A 6 7.50 6.76 16.29
N ILE A 7 7.40 5.73 15.49
CA ILE A 7 7.72 5.75 14.07
C ILE A 7 6.42 5.66 13.27
N THR A 8 6.28 6.48 12.23
CA THR A 8 5.13 6.38 11.32
C THR A 8 5.30 5.23 10.33
N PRO A 9 4.21 4.66 9.79
CA PRO A 9 4.30 3.66 8.71
C PRO A 9 5.14 4.13 7.52
N ALA A 10 4.98 5.38 7.10
CA ALA A 10 5.74 5.96 5.99
C ALA A 10 7.25 6.06 6.29
N GLU A 11 7.62 6.38 7.53
CA GLU A 11 9.03 6.43 7.92
C GLU A 11 9.63 5.03 8.03
N LEU A 12 8.91 4.07 8.59
CA LEU A 12 9.32 2.67 8.63
C LEU A 12 9.52 2.11 7.21
N TYR A 13 8.59 2.39 6.31
CA TYR A 13 8.70 2.00 4.92
C TYR A 13 9.95 2.62 4.25
N ARG A 14 10.22 3.91 4.47
CA ARG A 14 11.43 4.55 3.93
C ARG A 14 12.72 3.91 4.42
N ARG A 15 12.80 3.50 5.70
CA ARG A 15 13.97 2.75 6.23
C ARG A 15 14.13 1.41 5.52
N ILE A 16 13.03 0.68 5.30
CA ILE A 16 13.05 -0.62 4.58
C ILE A 16 13.52 -0.44 3.13
N GLU A 17 12.98 0.54 2.42
CA GLU A 17 13.37 0.82 1.02
C GLU A 17 14.82 1.34 0.90
N ALA A 18 15.32 2.03 1.91
CA ALA A 18 16.73 2.44 1.98
C ALA A 18 17.69 1.29 2.27
N GLY A 19 17.19 0.08 2.53
CA GLY A 19 17.99 -1.09 2.86
C GLY A 19 18.59 -1.05 4.27
N GLU A 20 18.05 -0.20 5.16
CA GLU A 20 18.48 -0.16 6.56
C GLU A 20 18.04 -1.43 7.29
N PRO A 21 18.88 -1.97 8.20
CA PRO A 21 18.46 -3.09 9.04
C PRO A 21 17.28 -2.68 9.93
N VAL A 22 16.18 -3.43 9.86
CA VAL A 22 14.97 -3.19 10.67
C VAL A 22 14.67 -4.43 11.50
N ALA A 23 14.59 -4.25 12.81
CA ALA A 23 14.17 -5.27 13.76
C ALA A 23 12.74 -4.99 14.24
N ILE A 24 11.84 -5.96 14.12
CA ILE A 24 10.44 -5.82 14.52
C ILE A 24 10.12 -6.83 15.63
N VAL A 25 9.56 -6.31 16.73
CA VAL A 25 8.97 -7.11 17.80
C VAL A 25 7.45 -7.02 17.68
N ASP A 26 6.84 -8.02 17.07
CA ASP A 26 5.39 -8.12 16.92
C ASP A 26 4.78 -8.77 18.17
N VAL A 27 3.91 -8.02 18.85
CA VAL A 27 3.30 -8.45 20.11
C VAL A 27 1.87 -8.98 19.97
N ARG A 28 1.42 -9.18 18.71
CA ARG A 28 0.13 -9.82 18.42
C ARG A 28 0.13 -11.30 18.74
N GLN A 29 -1.05 -11.91 18.65
CA GLN A 29 -1.14 -13.38 18.81
C GLN A 29 -0.45 -14.08 17.62
N PRO A 30 0.12 -15.29 17.81
CA PRO A 30 0.84 -16.00 16.76
C PRO A 30 0.05 -16.18 15.47
N HIS A 31 -1.23 -16.51 15.57
CA HIS A 31 -2.08 -16.70 14.38
C HIS A 31 -2.31 -15.40 13.56
N GLU A 32 -2.24 -14.23 14.19
CA GLU A 32 -2.31 -12.94 13.48
C GLU A 32 -0.98 -12.63 12.80
N TYR A 33 0.13 -12.89 13.47
CA TYR A 33 1.48 -12.74 12.93
C TYR A 33 1.75 -13.68 11.77
N GLU A 34 1.37 -14.96 11.89
CA GLU A 34 1.54 -15.97 10.83
C GLU A 34 0.71 -15.64 9.59
N LYS A 35 -0.48 -15.06 9.79
CA LYS A 35 -1.36 -14.67 8.70
C LYS A 35 -0.81 -13.50 7.89
N TRP A 36 -0.22 -12.53 8.56
CA TRP A 36 0.27 -11.32 7.91
C TRP A 36 1.18 -10.52 8.86
N ARG A 37 2.33 -10.09 8.35
CA ARG A 37 3.34 -9.29 9.08
C ARG A 37 4.07 -8.35 8.14
N ILE A 38 4.85 -7.42 8.70
CA ILE A 38 5.73 -6.55 7.93
C ILE A 38 6.96 -7.36 7.51
N GLU A 39 7.23 -7.41 6.22
CA GLU A 39 8.33 -8.13 5.61
C GLU A 39 9.18 -7.21 4.71
N GLY A 40 10.43 -7.58 4.47
CA GLY A 40 11.37 -6.86 3.61
C GLY A 40 12.73 -7.55 3.59
N GLN A 41 13.58 -7.21 2.64
CA GLN A 41 14.91 -7.86 2.50
C GLN A 41 15.80 -7.63 3.72
N THR A 42 15.64 -6.50 4.42
CA THR A 42 16.41 -6.08 5.57
C THR A 42 15.62 -6.11 6.87
N VAL A 43 14.41 -6.71 6.84
CA VAL A 43 13.50 -6.79 7.98
C VAL A 43 13.61 -8.15 8.64
N GLU A 44 13.98 -8.16 9.91
CA GLU A 44 13.86 -9.35 10.76
C GLU A 44 12.79 -9.14 11.80
N THR A 45 11.91 -10.14 11.96
CA THR A 45 10.78 -10.05 12.88
C THR A 45 10.78 -11.17 13.88
N VAL A 46 10.42 -10.85 15.11
CA VAL A 46 10.15 -11.83 16.16
C VAL A 46 8.75 -11.63 16.70
N ASN A 47 8.01 -12.74 16.88
CA ASN A 47 6.69 -12.68 17.51
C ASN A 47 6.78 -13.06 18.99
N VAL A 48 6.56 -12.09 19.84
CA VAL A 48 6.50 -12.28 21.29
C VAL A 48 5.21 -11.65 21.80
N PRO A 49 4.12 -12.42 21.96
CA PRO A 49 2.85 -11.88 22.44
C PRO A 49 3.00 -11.07 23.72
N ASP A 50 2.29 -9.95 23.83
CA ASP A 50 2.42 -8.94 24.89
C ASP A 50 2.48 -9.55 26.31
N ARG A 51 1.62 -10.54 26.59
CA ARG A 51 1.62 -11.24 27.90
C ARG A 51 2.91 -12.01 28.17
N LYS A 52 3.58 -12.50 27.14
CA LYS A 52 4.86 -13.18 27.26
C LYS A 52 5.97 -12.14 27.39
N LEU A 53 5.97 -11.13 26.53
CA LEU A 53 6.97 -10.07 26.50
C LEU A 53 7.09 -9.38 27.86
N SER A 54 5.98 -9.05 28.51
CA SER A 54 5.96 -8.39 29.84
C SER A 54 6.63 -9.20 30.97
N ARG A 55 6.97 -10.47 30.74
CA ARG A 55 7.61 -11.41 31.69
C ARG A 55 8.98 -11.90 31.19
N THR A 56 9.40 -11.49 30.00
CA THR A 56 10.67 -11.86 29.39
C THR A 56 11.68 -10.74 29.62
N ASP A 57 12.93 -11.09 29.85
CA ASP A 57 13.99 -10.09 29.95
C ASP A 57 14.10 -9.39 28.59
N PRO A 58 14.12 -8.04 28.55
CA PRO A 58 14.29 -7.30 27.30
C PRO A 58 15.47 -7.75 26.44
N ALA A 59 16.59 -8.12 27.03
CA ALA A 59 17.75 -8.61 26.31
C ALA A 59 17.48 -9.93 25.56
N ASP A 60 16.71 -10.85 26.18
CA ASP A 60 16.32 -12.13 25.58
C ASP A 60 15.36 -11.93 24.40
N VAL A 61 14.56 -10.83 24.40
CA VAL A 61 13.62 -10.54 23.30
C VAL A 61 14.32 -10.15 22.04
N ILE A 62 15.44 -9.43 22.15
CA ILE A 62 16.20 -8.89 21.00
C ILE A 62 17.39 -9.76 20.61
N GLU A 63 17.64 -10.85 21.30
CA GLU A 63 18.75 -11.75 20.99
C GLU A 63 18.67 -12.24 19.54
N GLY A 64 19.72 -12.01 18.76
CA GLY A 64 19.81 -12.40 17.35
C GLY A 64 19.15 -11.45 16.36
N LEU A 65 18.54 -10.34 16.78
CA LEU A 65 18.04 -9.32 15.88
C LEU A 65 19.20 -8.48 15.29
N PRO A 66 19.03 -7.93 14.06
CA PRO A 66 20.12 -7.27 13.32
C PRO A 66 20.52 -5.90 13.87
N THR A 67 19.71 -5.33 14.75
CA THR A 67 19.92 -4.01 15.35
C THR A 67 19.31 -3.94 16.75
N GLU A 68 19.90 -3.10 17.61
CA GLU A 68 19.37 -2.82 18.96
C GLU A 68 18.20 -1.82 18.93
N ASN A 69 17.99 -1.12 17.79
CA ASN A 69 16.83 -0.26 17.59
C ASN A 69 15.69 -1.12 17.04
N VAL A 70 14.66 -1.35 17.83
CA VAL A 70 13.55 -2.22 17.49
C VAL A 70 12.24 -1.46 17.38
N VAL A 71 11.43 -1.85 16.41
CA VAL A 71 10.07 -1.34 16.24
C VAL A 71 9.07 -2.33 16.82
N THR A 72 8.31 -1.91 17.81
CA THR A 72 7.25 -2.75 18.39
C THR A 72 5.94 -2.56 17.64
N VAL A 73 5.23 -3.65 17.36
CA VAL A 73 4.04 -3.67 16.51
C VAL A 73 2.90 -4.45 17.15
N CYS A 74 1.69 -3.89 17.12
CA CYS A 74 0.43 -4.61 17.39
C CYS A 74 -0.65 -4.17 16.39
N GLY A 75 -1.90 -4.57 16.53
CA GLY A 75 -2.99 -4.20 15.61
C GLY A 75 -3.14 -2.68 15.46
N THR A 76 -3.26 -1.94 16.57
CA THR A 76 -3.60 -0.49 16.57
C THR A 76 -2.51 0.42 17.16
N GLY A 77 -1.32 -0.10 17.47
CA GLY A 77 -0.23 0.67 18.09
C GLY A 77 -0.40 0.94 19.61
N LYS A 78 -1.54 0.55 20.20
CA LYS A 78 -1.83 0.84 21.64
C LYS A 78 -1.11 -0.10 22.59
N ILE A 79 -1.17 -1.40 22.34
CA ILE A 79 -0.53 -2.44 23.17
C ILE A 79 0.99 -2.37 22.99
N SER A 80 1.47 -2.31 21.75
CA SER A 80 2.90 -2.26 21.43
C SER A 80 3.61 -1.04 22.03
N ARG A 81 2.91 0.09 22.24
CA ARG A 81 3.48 1.22 22.98
C ARG A 81 3.86 0.86 24.42
N SER A 82 3.08 0.01 25.11
CA SER A 82 3.46 -0.45 26.45
C SER A 82 4.60 -1.47 26.39
N SER A 83 4.65 -2.27 25.36
CA SER A 83 5.73 -3.22 25.10
C SER A 83 7.05 -2.50 24.81
N ALA A 84 7.04 -1.44 23.98
CA ALA A 84 8.20 -0.56 23.78
C ALA A 84 8.70 0.04 25.07
N ARG A 85 7.78 0.50 25.95
CA ARG A 85 8.15 1.03 27.26
C ARG A 85 8.81 -0.02 28.15
N HIS A 86 8.36 -1.28 28.08
CA HIS A 86 8.97 -2.39 28.82
C HIS A 86 10.40 -2.65 28.33
N LEU A 87 10.60 -2.75 27.00
CA LEU A 87 11.91 -2.93 26.39
C LEU A 87 12.88 -1.79 26.78
N ARG A 88 12.43 -0.55 26.71
CA ARG A 88 13.24 0.63 27.08
C ARG A 88 13.65 0.67 28.56
N ARG A 89 12.93 0.03 29.47
CA ARG A 89 13.34 -0.11 30.87
C ARG A 89 14.51 -1.07 31.06
N GLY A 90 14.74 -1.96 30.09
CA GLY A 90 15.90 -2.84 30.00
C GLY A 90 16.96 -2.33 29.03
N ASP A 91 17.02 -1.01 28.81
CA ASP A 91 18.03 -0.32 27.99
C ASP A 91 17.99 -0.69 26.50
N VAL A 92 16.91 -1.30 26.02
CA VAL A 92 16.68 -1.55 24.58
C VAL A 92 16.11 -0.28 23.93
N ASP A 93 16.71 0.17 22.84
CA ASP A 93 16.17 1.30 22.08
C ASP A 93 14.97 0.85 21.23
N ALA A 94 13.76 1.11 21.75
CA ALA A 94 12.52 0.65 21.17
C ALA A 94 11.59 1.83 20.81
N GLU A 95 11.08 1.80 19.59
CA GLU A 95 10.05 2.69 19.06
C GLU A 95 8.73 1.93 18.91
N ASN A 96 7.61 2.64 18.89
CA ASN A 96 6.30 2.06 18.64
C ASN A 96 5.81 2.44 17.23
N LEU A 97 5.35 1.46 16.43
CA LEU A 97 4.68 1.78 15.17
C LEU A 97 3.35 2.50 15.45
N ALA A 98 3.28 3.74 15.04
CA ALA A 98 2.08 4.57 15.20
C ALA A 98 0.91 3.95 14.43
N GLY A 99 -0.23 3.74 15.11
CA GLY A 99 -1.39 3.08 14.53
C GLY A 99 -1.24 1.58 14.26
N GLY A 100 -0.04 1.01 14.45
CA GLY A 100 0.20 -0.43 14.32
C GLY A 100 -0.03 -0.98 12.91
N MET A 101 -0.45 -2.24 12.84
CA MET A 101 -0.70 -2.94 11.58
C MET A 101 -1.88 -2.34 10.79
N GLU A 102 -2.87 -1.74 11.45
CA GLU A 102 -3.95 -1.03 10.77
C GLU A 102 -3.39 0.14 9.95
N ALA A 103 -2.60 1.02 10.58
CA ALA A 103 -1.98 2.13 9.85
C ALA A 103 -0.94 1.66 8.79
N TRP A 104 -0.27 0.52 9.01
CA TRP A 104 0.57 -0.10 7.98
C TRP A 104 -0.24 -0.59 6.79
N ALA A 105 -1.43 -1.15 7.03
CA ALA A 105 -2.35 -1.58 5.99
C ALA A 105 -2.86 -0.42 5.12
N ASP A 106 -3.04 0.75 5.75
CA ASP A 106 -3.56 1.95 5.09
C ASP A 106 -2.45 2.82 4.46
N LEU A 107 -1.19 2.37 4.53
CA LEU A 107 -0.10 3.10 3.89
C LEU A 107 -0.16 2.96 2.38
N SER A 108 -0.25 4.09 1.71
CA SER A 108 0.02 4.27 0.28
C SER A 108 1.28 5.14 0.11
N VAL A 109 2.07 4.79 -0.85
CA VAL A 109 3.22 5.61 -1.29
C VAL A 109 3.22 5.71 -2.79
N HIS A 110 3.63 6.85 -3.33
CA HIS A 110 3.76 6.98 -4.78
C HIS A 110 5.12 7.58 -5.15
N THR A 111 5.56 7.23 -6.36
CA THR A 111 6.80 7.72 -6.96
C THR A 111 6.52 8.10 -8.40
N GLU A 112 7.04 9.21 -8.84
CA GLU A 112 7.03 9.58 -10.26
C GLU A 112 8.06 8.72 -11.00
N LEU A 113 7.62 8.07 -12.06
CA LEU A 113 8.47 7.24 -12.90
C LEU A 113 9.17 8.08 -13.96
N ASP A 114 10.46 7.82 -14.15
CA ASP A 114 11.21 8.34 -15.28
C ASP A 114 10.86 7.51 -16.53
N THR A 115 10.13 8.10 -17.46
CA THR A 115 9.64 7.46 -18.69
C THR A 115 9.94 8.32 -19.90
N ASP A 116 10.02 7.70 -21.08
CA ASP A 116 10.16 8.42 -22.36
C ASP A 116 8.83 8.99 -22.88
N ALA A 117 7.74 8.86 -22.12
CA ALA A 117 6.42 9.36 -22.51
C ALA A 117 6.29 10.87 -22.26
N ASP A 118 5.50 11.55 -23.10
CA ASP A 118 5.12 12.97 -22.91
C ASP A 118 4.05 13.13 -21.81
N ALA A 119 3.94 12.17 -20.89
CA ALA A 119 2.99 12.14 -19.79
C ALA A 119 3.74 11.93 -18.44
N THR A 120 3.24 12.53 -17.38
CA THR A 120 3.69 12.21 -16.03
C THR A 120 3.03 10.91 -15.57
N VAL A 121 3.84 9.94 -15.14
CA VAL A 121 3.35 8.66 -14.63
C VAL A 121 3.73 8.51 -13.17
N LEU A 122 2.73 8.43 -12.28
CA LEU A 122 2.92 8.12 -10.87
C LEU A 122 2.59 6.66 -10.63
N GLN A 123 3.53 5.91 -10.05
CA GLN A 123 3.28 4.57 -9.53
C GLN A 123 2.90 4.66 -8.05
N PHE A 124 1.70 4.22 -7.73
CA PHE A 124 1.25 4.03 -6.35
C PHE A 124 1.53 2.58 -5.94
N ARG A 125 1.96 2.43 -4.69
CA ARG A 125 2.22 1.12 -4.08
C ARG A 125 1.55 1.04 -2.71
N ARG A 126 0.92 -0.08 -2.44
CA ARG A 126 0.49 -0.47 -1.10
C ARG A 126 1.52 -1.42 -0.49
N PRO A 127 2.42 -0.97 0.41
CA PRO A 127 3.50 -1.83 0.94
C PRO A 127 2.98 -3.09 1.64
N SER A 128 1.82 -3.01 2.25
CA SER A 128 1.22 -4.10 3.02
C SER A 128 0.74 -5.30 2.19
N SER A 129 0.48 -5.11 0.89
CA SER A 129 0.01 -6.18 -0.02
C SER A 129 0.85 -6.30 -1.30
N GLY A 130 1.68 -5.29 -1.60
CA GLY A 130 2.43 -5.21 -2.84
C GLY A 130 1.59 -4.78 -4.06
N CYS A 131 0.30 -4.45 -3.88
CA CYS A 131 -0.55 -3.97 -4.97
C CYS A 131 0.02 -2.68 -5.55
N LEU A 132 -0.03 -2.58 -6.88
CA LEU A 132 0.40 -1.42 -7.65
C LEU A 132 -0.80 -0.80 -8.38
N SER A 133 -0.77 0.51 -8.53
CA SER A 133 -1.65 1.25 -9.42
C SER A 133 -0.89 2.40 -10.04
N TYR A 134 -1.40 2.94 -11.14
CA TYR A 134 -0.70 3.99 -11.87
C TYR A 134 -1.65 5.16 -12.15
N LEU A 135 -1.15 6.37 -11.99
CA LEU A 135 -1.84 7.59 -12.40
C LEU A 135 -1.04 8.20 -13.55
N VAL A 136 -1.65 8.26 -14.72
CA VAL A 136 -1.09 8.85 -15.93
C VAL A 136 -1.71 10.22 -16.12
N ILE A 137 -0.89 11.26 -16.24
CA ILE A 137 -1.32 12.66 -16.34
C ILE A 137 -0.72 13.25 -17.61
N SER A 138 -1.57 13.82 -18.46
CA SER A 138 -1.18 14.54 -19.66
C SER A 138 -2.06 15.77 -19.80
N GLU A 139 -1.45 16.93 -19.92
CA GLU A 139 -2.11 18.23 -19.90
C GLU A 139 -2.99 18.40 -18.65
N ASP A 140 -4.29 18.66 -18.80
CA ASP A 140 -5.26 18.84 -17.73
C ASP A 140 -6.13 17.58 -17.48
N GLU A 141 -5.75 16.43 -18.06
CA GLU A 141 -6.43 15.16 -17.92
C GLU A 141 -5.57 14.10 -17.22
N ALA A 142 -6.25 13.20 -16.52
CA ALA A 142 -5.61 12.06 -15.87
C ALA A 142 -6.42 10.76 -16.04
N ALA A 143 -5.70 9.63 -16.12
CA ALA A 143 -6.28 8.30 -16.04
C ALA A 143 -5.61 7.52 -14.88
N VAL A 144 -6.41 6.80 -14.11
CA VAL A 144 -5.88 5.88 -13.10
C VAL A 144 -6.08 4.44 -13.54
N VAL A 145 -5.04 3.62 -13.42
CA VAL A 145 -5.03 2.19 -13.79
C VAL A 145 -4.89 1.35 -12.53
N ASP A 146 -5.73 0.35 -12.39
CA ASP A 146 -5.84 -0.58 -11.24
C ASP A 146 -5.97 0.13 -9.87
N PRO A 147 -6.88 1.11 -9.74
CA PRO A 147 -7.00 1.87 -8.51
C PRO A 147 -7.55 1.01 -7.36
N LEU A 148 -6.92 1.09 -6.19
CA LEU A 148 -7.45 0.51 -4.97
C LEU A 148 -8.53 1.44 -4.37
N LEU A 149 -9.69 0.89 -4.02
CA LEU A 149 -10.77 1.65 -3.39
C LEU A 149 -10.30 2.41 -2.13
N ALA A 150 -9.42 1.80 -1.35
CA ALA A 150 -8.87 2.38 -0.13
C ALA A 150 -8.13 3.71 -0.36
N PHE A 151 -7.61 3.94 -1.58
CA PHE A 151 -6.81 5.12 -1.93
C PHE A 151 -7.48 6.03 -2.97
N ALA A 152 -8.79 5.87 -3.19
CA ALA A 152 -9.50 6.63 -4.22
C ALA A 152 -9.35 8.16 -4.07
N GLU A 153 -9.31 8.67 -2.83
CA GLU A 153 -9.06 10.10 -2.56
C GLU A 153 -7.67 10.53 -3.03
N GLU A 154 -6.66 9.70 -2.76
CA GLU A 154 -5.26 10.03 -3.03
C GLU A 154 -4.99 10.19 -4.53
N TYR A 155 -5.62 9.38 -5.39
CA TYR A 155 -5.50 9.54 -6.85
C TYR A 155 -6.09 10.86 -7.33
N VAL A 156 -7.27 11.22 -6.81
CA VAL A 156 -7.94 12.48 -7.16
C VAL A 156 -7.11 13.68 -6.68
N ASP A 157 -6.58 13.62 -5.48
CA ASP A 157 -5.76 14.69 -4.94
C ASP A 157 -4.43 14.83 -5.69
N ALA A 158 -3.76 13.70 -6.01
CA ALA A 158 -2.52 13.71 -6.78
C ALA A 158 -2.69 14.26 -8.21
N ALA A 159 -3.82 13.97 -8.88
CA ALA A 159 -4.16 14.57 -10.17
C ALA A 159 -4.41 16.08 -10.02
N ARG A 160 -5.22 16.48 -9.04
CA ARG A 160 -5.55 17.89 -8.77
C ARG A 160 -4.32 18.73 -8.43
N GLU A 161 -3.40 18.22 -7.62
CA GLU A 161 -2.15 18.89 -7.28
C GLU A 161 -1.29 19.20 -8.51
N ARG A 162 -1.47 18.44 -9.60
CA ARG A 162 -0.80 18.64 -10.87
C ARG A 162 -1.66 19.37 -11.92
N GLY A 163 -2.81 19.89 -11.50
CA GLY A 163 -3.72 20.66 -12.36
C GLY A 163 -4.61 19.84 -13.27
N ALA A 164 -4.68 18.51 -13.08
CA ALA A 164 -5.44 17.61 -13.92
C ALA A 164 -6.73 17.13 -13.26
N ALA A 165 -7.73 16.79 -14.09
CA ALA A 165 -8.96 16.13 -13.68
C ALA A 165 -8.93 14.65 -14.09
N LEU A 166 -9.46 13.77 -13.23
CA LEU A 166 -9.56 12.35 -13.55
C LEU A 166 -10.67 12.15 -14.60
N THR A 167 -10.28 11.69 -15.80
CA THR A 167 -11.18 11.43 -16.93
C THR A 167 -11.47 9.94 -17.12
N HIS A 168 -10.54 9.07 -16.72
CA HIS A 168 -10.69 7.62 -16.83
C HIS A 168 -10.23 6.91 -15.56
N ALA A 169 -10.97 5.86 -15.20
CA ALA A 169 -10.58 4.90 -14.18
C ALA A 169 -10.65 3.49 -14.80
N VAL A 170 -9.52 2.78 -14.81
CA VAL A 170 -9.32 1.58 -15.61
C VAL A 170 -8.93 0.41 -14.72
N ASP A 171 -9.59 -0.73 -14.87
CA ASP A 171 -9.10 -2.02 -14.37
C ASP A 171 -8.47 -2.81 -15.53
N THR A 172 -7.25 -3.32 -15.34
CA THR A 172 -6.58 -4.19 -16.33
C THR A 172 -7.14 -5.60 -16.33
N HIS A 173 -7.73 -6.03 -15.22
CA HIS A 173 -8.33 -7.36 -15.05
C HIS A 173 -9.33 -7.36 -13.88
N VAL A 174 -10.08 -8.44 -13.72
CA VAL A 174 -10.92 -8.64 -12.53
C VAL A 174 -10.01 -8.96 -11.34
N HIS A 175 -9.89 -8.03 -10.41
CA HIS A 175 -9.01 -8.16 -9.24
C HIS A 175 -9.59 -9.12 -8.20
N ALA A 176 -8.75 -10.02 -7.69
CA ALA A 176 -9.05 -10.91 -6.58
C ALA A 176 -8.29 -10.55 -5.30
N ASP A 177 -7.25 -9.74 -5.42
CA ASP A 177 -6.29 -9.38 -4.37
C ASP A 177 -6.62 -8.05 -3.66
N HIS A 178 -7.45 -7.21 -4.30
CA HIS A 178 -7.94 -5.97 -3.71
C HIS A 178 -9.35 -5.60 -4.22
N VAL A 179 -9.97 -4.63 -3.56
CA VAL A 179 -11.24 -4.05 -4.01
C VAL A 179 -10.93 -2.91 -4.97
N SER A 180 -11.36 -3.04 -6.23
CA SER A 180 -11.19 -2.00 -7.26
C SER A 180 -11.85 -0.68 -6.85
N GLY A 181 -11.17 0.41 -7.12
CA GLY A 181 -11.63 1.78 -6.94
C GLY A 181 -12.35 2.37 -8.14
N VAL A 182 -12.36 1.69 -9.30
CA VAL A 182 -12.88 2.21 -10.57
C VAL A 182 -14.29 2.75 -10.44
N ARG A 183 -15.20 1.96 -9.88
CA ARG A 183 -16.60 2.37 -9.69
C ARG A 183 -16.71 3.62 -8.80
N ALA A 184 -16.05 3.62 -7.66
CA ALA A 184 -16.12 4.73 -6.70
C ALA A 184 -15.53 6.03 -7.29
N LEU A 185 -14.47 5.92 -8.07
CA LEU A 185 -13.88 7.05 -8.76
C LEU A 185 -14.79 7.60 -9.86
N ALA A 186 -15.40 6.72 -10.67
CA ALA A 186 -16.38 7.12 -11.68
C ALA A 186 -17.58 7.86 -11.05
N GLU A 187 -18.16 7.31 -9.99
CA GLU A 187 -19.28 7.93 -9.25
C GLU A 187 -18.92 9.31 -8.72
N ARG A 188 -17.70 9.47 -8.23
CA ARG A 188 -17.26 10.66 -7.52
C ARG A 188 -16.78 11.79 -8.43
N THR A 189 -16.07 11.45 -9.49
CA THR A 189 -15.40 12.43 -10.36
C THR A 189 -16.09 12.63 -11.69
N GLY A 190 -16.97 11.72 -12.09
CA GLY A 190 -17.53 11.65 -13.44
C GLY A 190 -16.57 11.03 -14.46
N ALA A 191 -15.47 10.44 -14.00
CA ALA A 191 -14.54 9.70 -14.88
C ALA A 191 -15.25 8.50 -15.52
N THR A 192 -14.84 8.17 -16.75
CA THR A 192 -15.30 6.96 -17.43
C THR A 192 -14.68 5.74 -16.77
N ALA A 193 -15.53 4.81 -16.32
CA ALA A 193 -15.09 3.49 -15.86
C ALA A 193 -14.75 2.63 -17.09
N VAL A 194 -13.55 2.04 -17.11
CA VAL A 194 -13.07 1.20 -18.22
C VAL A 194 -12.64 -0.15 -17.67
N VAL A 195 -13.08 -1.22 -18.32
CA VAL A 195 -12.74 -2.59 -17.96
C VAL A 195 -12.33 -3.37 -19.21
N PRO A 196 -11.50 -4.43 -19.10
CA PRO A 196 -11.22 -5.25 -20.28
C PRO A 196 -12.51 -5.95 -20.77
N ASP A 197 -12.64 -6.12 -22.06
CA ASP A 197 -13.81 -6.77 -22.66
C ASP A 197 -14.03 -8.20 -22.12
N ALA A 198 -12.94 -8.94 -21.88
CA ALA A 198 -12.95 -10.26 -21.27
C ALA A 198 -13.53 -10.29 -19.83
N ALA A 199 -13.57 -9.15 -19.16
CA ALA A 199 -14.17 -9.07 -17.82
C ALA A 199 -15.70 -9.20 -17.85
N THR A 200 -16.34 -8.84 -18.96
CA THR A 200 -17.81 -8.95 -19.13
C THR A 200 -18.29 -10.41 -19.10
N ASP A 201 -17.50 -11.33 -19.65
CA ASP A 201 -17.77 -12.75 -19.63
C ASP A 201 -17.70 -13.37 -18.20
N ARG A 202 -17.11 -12.64 -17.26
CA ARG A 202 -16.95 -13.03 -15.86
C ARG A 202 -17.99 -12.45 -14.93
N GLY A 203 -18.99 -11.77 -15.49
CA GLY A 203 -20.14 -11.27 -14.74
C GLY A 203 -19.81 -10.01 -13.93
N ILE A 204 -19.05 -9.08 -14.48
CA ILE A 204 -18.99 -7.74 -13.92
C ILE A 204 -20.39 -7.13 -13.94
N GLU A 205 -20.90 -6.83 -12.77
CA GLU A 205 -22.17 -6.14 -12.58
C GLU A 205 -21.89 -4.73 -12.03
N TYR A 206 -21.78 -3.76 -12.96
CA TYR A 206 -21.80 -2.35 -12.58
C TYR A 206 -23.19 -1.78 -12.86
N ASP A 207 -23.82 -1.21 -11.84
CA ASP A 207 -25.10 -0.47 -11.99
C ASP A 207 -24.92 0.85 -12.78
N GLN A 208 -23.67 1.21 -13.10
CA GLN A 208 -23.28 2.41 -13.79
C GLN A 208 -22.77 2.09 -15.19
N PRO A 209 -22.86 3.06 -16.14
CA PRO A 209 -22.25 2.92 -17.43
C PRO A 209 -20.73 2.71 -17.31
N TYR A 210 -20.20 1.78 -18.07
CA TYR A 210 -18.77 1.56 -18.23
C TYR A 210 -18.45 1.30 -19.71
N GLU A 211 -17.20 1.51 -20.07
CA GLU A 211 -16.66 1.18 -21.37
C GLU A 211 -15.80 -0.07 -21.28
N THR A 212 -15.68 -0.80 -22.35
CA THR A 212 -14.77 -1.94 -22.46
C THR A 212 -13.60 -1.56 -23.34
N ILE A 213 -12.44 -2.18 -23.09
CA ILE A 213 -11.24 -2.03 -23.90
C ILE A 213 -10.70 -3.40 -24.31
N ALA A 214 -10.43 -3.58 -25.60
CA ALA A 214 -9.88 -4.80 -26.19
C ALA A 214 -8.39 -4.65 -26.48
N ASP A 215 -7.75 -5.77 -26.81
CA ASP A 215 -6.33 -5.81 -27.25
C ASP A 215 -6.07 -4.90 -28.44
N GLY A 216 -5.07 -4.03 -28.33
CA GLY A 216 -4.69 -3.03 -29.33
C GLY A 216 -5.56 -1.77 -29.37
N GLU A 217 -6.61 -1.67 -28.55
CA GLU A 217 -7.37 -0.44 -28.42
C GLU A 217 -6.64 0.58 -27.51
N THR A 218 -6.98 1.85 -27.67
CA THR A 218 -6.31 2.95 -26.97
C THR A 218 -7.30 3.84 -26.23
N LEU A 219 -6.85 4.35 -25.07
CA LEU A 219 -7.50 5.45 -24.34
C LEU A 219 -6.69 6.73 -24.55
N THR A 220 -7.36 7.83 -24.82
CA THR A 220 -6.73 9.15 -24.90
C THR A 220 -6.78 9.83 -23.53
N VAL A 221 -5.66 10.42 -23.12
CA VAL A 221 -5.53 11.22 -21.88
C VAL A 221 -4.75 12.47 -22.27
N GLY A 222 -5.41 13.61 -22.35
CA GLY A 222 -4.82 14.84 -22.90
C GLY A 222 -4.23 14.61 -24.29
N ASP A 223 -2.95 14.89 -24.47
CA ASP A 223 -2.22 14.66 -25.72
C ASP A 223 -1.54 13.27 -25.81
N SER A 224 -1.71 12.44 -24.77
CA SER A 224 -1.11 11.10 -24.67
C SER A 224 -2.13 9.99 -24.91
N THR A 225 -1.65 8.78 -25.21
CA THR A 225 -2.47 7.58 -25.38
C THR A 225 -1.96 6.42 -24.55
N ILE A 226 -2.89 5.65 -23.98
CA ILE A 226 -2.63 4.39 -23.29
C ILE A 226 -3.16 3.27 -24.18
N GLU A 227 -2.30 2.36 -24.62
CA GLU A 227 -2.68 1.19 -25.43
C GLU A 227 -2.89 -0.02 -24.51
N ALA A 228 -4.00 -0.73 -24.71
CA ALA A 228 -4.26 -2.00 -24.06
C ALA A 228 -3.54 -3.13 -24.79
N ILE A 229 -2.68 -3.87 -24.09
CA ILE A 229 -1.95 -5.03 -24.63
C ILE A 229 -2.37 -6.27 -23.82
N HIS A 230 -2.93 -7.27 -24.52
CA HIS A 230 -3.33 -8.52 -23.87
C HIS A 230 -2.12 -9.36 -23.46
N THR A 231 -1.86 -9.41 -22.16
CA THR A 231 -0.73 -10.15 -21.56
C THR A 231 -1.23 -11.08 -20.46
N PRO A 232 -1.88 -12.22 -20.79
CA PRO A 232 -2.42 -13.14 -19.79
C PRO A 232 -1.32 -13.78 -18.94
N GLY A 233 -1.61 -14.01 -17.67
CA GLY A 233 -0.66 -14.61 -16.72
C GLY A 233 -1.26 -14.72 -15.33
N HIS A 234 -1.27 -13.65 -14.56
CA HIS A 234 -1.91 -13.57 -13.25
C HIS A 234 -3.42 -13.88 -13.33
N THR A 235 -4.06 -13.37 -14.36
CA THR A 235 -5.40 -13.76 -14.78
C THR A 235 -5.39 -14.13 -16.27
N PRO A 236 -6.44 -14.78 -16.81
CA PRO A 236 -6.55 -15.06 -18.26
C PRO A 236 -6.86 -13.82 -19.11
N GLY A 237 -6.90 -12.62 -18.54
CA GLY A 237 -7.29 -11.37 -19.18
C GLY A 237 -8.65 -10.90 -18.72
#